data_e553956b24c2541a80b192e357dea1b5
#
_entry.id   e553956b24c2541a80b192e357dea1b5
#
_cell.length_a   1.000
_cell.length_b   1.000
_cell.length_c   1.000
_cell.angle_alpha   90.00
_cell.angle_beta   90.00
_cell.angle_gamma   90.00
#
_symmetry.space_group_name_H-M   'P 1'
#
loop_
_entity.id
_entity.type
_entity.pdbx_description
1 polymer ?
#
loop_
_entity_poly.entity_id
_entity_poly.type
_entity_poly.pdbx_seq_one_letter_code
_entity_poly.pdbx_strand_id
1 'polypeptide(L)'
;MASSSNPAFAHPAFQERSSAQRPGLTPPAAQTQFSTASAQATDAAVHAQLEGAYAAPSAGAIDTGRMTVEDTVLKTVALFGVLLVTAVVGWIWTMAGVTAANPSPSIAPWIIGALGGFVLAMVVTFTSRKKIRPALILAYAAFEGLFIGGISAFFEFVWPGIVVQATLATLSVVGVTLALFASGKVRASKKATKVFMIAMIGYLVFSLINVVMMMFGAFPAGSGGPFGMLSHYSIMGIPLGVIIGVAVVIMAAYSLVLDFDSIQQGVRNGAPRPFAWLGAFGIMVTVVWLYVEILRMIAILRGND
;
A
#
# COMPACT_ATOMS: atom_id res chain seq x y z
N MET A 1 -6.01 -20.66 -0.14
CA MET A 1 -5.52 -19.47 0.58
C MET A 1 -5.12 -18.45 -0.46
N ALA A 2 -5.77 -17.28 -0.48
CA ALA A 2 -5.31 -16.17 -1.30
C ALA A 2 -4.19 -15.49 -0.49
N SER A 3 -2.94 -15.69 -0.89
CA SER A 3 -1.83 -14.92 -0.34
C SER A 3 -1.87 -13.53 -0.97
N SER A 4 -1.81 -12.48 -0.16
CA SER A 4 -1.61 -11.11 -0.64
C SER A 4 -0.32 -11.05 -1.44
N SER A 5 -0.35 -10.42 -2.60
CA SER A 5 0.84 -10.19 -3.44
C SER A 5 1.77 -9.13 -2.85
N ASN A 6 1.27 -8.34 -1.91
CA ASN A 6 2.05 -7.34 -1.20
C ASN A 6 2.85 -8.04 -0.09
N PRO A 7 4.20 -8.04 -0.12
CA PRO A 7 5.03 -8.72 0.87
C PRO A 7 4.84 -8.18 2.29
N ALA A 8 4.27 -6.98 2.47
CA ALA A 8 3.89 -6.43 3.77
C ALA A 8 2.85 -7.30 4.49
N PHE A 9 1.97 -8.02 3.76
CA PHE A 9 0.94 -8.89 4.31
C PHE A 9 1.31 -10.39 4.33
N ALA A 10 2.55 -10.75 4.05
CA ALA A 10 3.03 -12.14 4.14
C ALA A 10 3.11 -12.68 5.59
N HIS A 11 2.91 -11.82 6.59
CA HIS A 11 2.92 -12.23 8.00
C HIS A 11 1.65 -13.04 8.34
N PRO A 12 1.76 -14.15 9.14
CA PRO A 12 0.64 -15.02 9.52
C PRO A 12 -0.58 -14.30 10.14
N ALA A 13 -0.38 -13.12 10.72
CA ALA A 13 -1.46 -12.30 11.27
C ALA A 13 -2.49 -11.85 10.22
N PHE A 14 -2.10 -11.77 8.94
CA PHE A 14 -2.96 -11.39 7.82
C PHE A 14 -3.46 -12.58 6.99
N GLN A 15 -3.11 -13.81 7.36
CA GLN A 15 -3.52 -15.02 6.64
C GLN A 15 -4.74 -15.68 7.30
N GLU A 16 -5.58 -16.35 6.49
CA GLU A 16 -6.69 -17.15 7.02
C GLU A 16 -6.17 -18.26 7.92
N ARG A 17 -6.62 -18.29 9.17
CA ARG A 17 -6.38 -19.43 10.07
C ARG A 17 -7.23 -20.60 9.62
N SER A 18 -6.60 -21.73 9.34
CA SER A 18 -7.34 -22.99 9.19
C SER A 18 -8.05 -23.30 10.49
N SER A 19 -9.29 -23.80 10.41
CA SER A 19 -10.15 -24.15 11.55
C SER A 19 -9.50 -25.18 12.52
N ALA A 20 -8.41 -25.83 12.12
CA ALA A 20 -7.65 -26.80 12.93
C ALA A 20 -6.73 -26.15 13.97
N GLN A 21 -6.53 -24.84 13.96
CA GLN A 21 -5.59 -24.13 14.86
C GLN A 21 -6.25 -23.18 15.85
N ARG A 22 -7.49 -23.49 16.30
CA ARG A 22 -7.98 -22.88 17.53
C ARG A 22 -7.27 -23.55 18.70
N PRO A 23 -6.45 -22.83 19.50
CA PRO A 23 -6.00 -23.38 20.78
C PRO A 23 -7.23 -23.65 21.60
N GLY A 24 -7.48 -24.91 21.95
CA GLY A 24 -8.49 -25.25 22.91
C GLY A 24 -8.18 -24.49 24.22
N LEU A 25 -9.12 -23.68 24.67
CA LEU A 25 -9.12 -23.16 26.02
C LEU A 25 -9.32 -24.36 26.94
N THR A 26 -8.24 -25.03 27.30
CA THR A 26 -8.25 -25.90 28.47
C THR A 26 -8.15 -24.97 29.67
N PRO A 27 -9.16 -24.95 30.58
CA PRO A 27 -9.02 -24.23 31.84
C PRO A 27 -7.88 -24.84 32.63
N PRO A 28 -7.02 -24.07 33.27
CA PRO A 28 -6.05 -24.63 34.19
C PRO A 28 -6.77 -25.32 35.35
N ALA A 29 -6.52 -26.60 35.56
CA ALA A 29 -7.00 -27.34 36.71
C ALA A 29 -6.29 -26.80 37.95
N ALA A 30 -6.89 -25.85 38.64
CA ALA A 30 -6.49 -25.42 39.96
C ALA A 30 -7.15 -26.37 40.98
N GLN A 31 -6.43 -27.40 41.40
CA GLN A 31 -6.78 -28.16 42.61
C GLN A 31 -6.39 -27.31 43.82
N THR A 32 -7.37 -26.66 44.41
CA THR A 32 -7.23 -26.09 45.77
C THR A 32 -8.20 -26.81 46.69
N GLN A 33 -7.66 -27.49 47.69
CA GLN A 33 -8.39 -28.03 48.80
C GLN A 33 -8.89 -26.87 49.66
N PHE A 34 -10.21 -26.67 49.73
CA PHE A 34 -10.84 -25.69 50.62
C PHE A 34 -11.60 -26.40 51.71
N SER A 35 -11.44 -25.97 52.96
CA SER A 35 -12.20 -26.37 54.10
C SER A 35 -13.62 -25.81 54.06
N THR A 36 -14.59 -26.61 54.42
CA THR A 36 -16.04 -26.49 54.12
C THR A 36 -16.82 -25.37 54.82
N ALA A 37 -16.20 -24.56 55.67
CA ALA A 37 -16.93 -23.49 56.39
C ALA A 37 -16.74 -22.08 55.83
N SER A 38 -15.73 -21.85 54.98
CA SER A 38 -15.49 -20.60 54.29
C SER A 38 -15.93 -20.63 52.80
N ALA A 39 -16.36 -21.80 52.32
CA ALA A 39 -16.63 -22.04 50.89
C ALA A 39 -17.86 -21.27 50.40
N GLN A 40 -18.94 -21.16 51.15
CA GLN A 40 -20.15 -20.51 50.68
C GLN A 40 -20.04 -18.97 50.57
N ALA A 41 -19.31 -18.33 51.47
CA ALA A 41 -19.08 -16.87 51.36
C ALA A 41 -18.06 -16.55 50.24
N THR A 42 -17.10 -17.45 49.97
CA THR A 42 -16.13 -17.33 48.90
C THR A 42 -16.79 -17.59 47.54
N ASP A 43 -17.71 -18.56 47.42
CA ASP A 43 -18.44 -18.83 46.18
C ASP A 43 -19.37 -17.68 45.80
N ALA A 44 -20.08 -17.08 46.76
CA ALA A 44 -20.93 -15.92 46.47
C ALA A 44 -20.14 -14.69 46.04
N ALA A 45 -18.96 -14.48 46.65
CA ALA A 45 -18.03 -13.40 46.24
C ALA A 45 -17.41 -13.66 44.88
N VAL A 46 -17.02 -14.92 44.58
CA VAL A 46 -16.49 -15.33 43.27
C VAL A 46 -17.57 -15.23 42.20
N HIS A 47 -18.81 -15.65 42.50
CA HIS A 47 -19.96 -15.48 41.56
C HIS A 47 -20.26 -14.00 41.30
N ALA A 48 -20.32 -13.16 42.32
CA ALA A 48 -20.51 -11.72 42.15
C ALA A 48 -19.38 -11.05 41.36
N GLN A 49 -18.12 -11.50 41.55
CA GLN A 49 -16.98 -11.02 40.82
C GLN A 49 -16.98 -11.51 39.34
N LEU A 50 -17.39 -12.76 39.10
CA LEU A 50 -17.64 -13.30 37.77
C LEU A 50 -18.79 -12.57 37.06
N GLU A 51 -19.89 -12.38 37.70
CA GLU A 51 -21.05 -11.63 37.15
C GLU A 51 -20.65 -10.18 36.85
N GLY A 52 -19.90 -9.53 37.75
CA GLY A 52 -19.31 -8.20 37.50
C GLY A 52 -18.33 -8.18 36.32
N ALA A 53 -17.51 -9.22 36.17
CA ALA A 53 -16.60 -9.37 35.04
C ALA A 53 -17.34 -9.63 33.70
N TYR A 54 -18.43 -10.40 33.74
CA TYR A 54 -19.29 -10.60 32.56
C TYR A 54 -20.20 -9.41 32.23
N ALA A 55 -20.58 -8.63 33.25
CA ALA A 55 -21.36 -7.39 33.08
C ALA A 55 -20.48 -6.19 32.68
N ALA A 56 -19.15 -6.28 32.87
CA ALA A 56 -18.23 -5.26 32.40
C ALA A 56 -18.28 -5.18 30.86
N PRO A 57 -18.31 -3.97 30.29
CA PRO A 57 -18.22 -3.80 28.84
C PRO A 57 -16.95 -4.50 28.34
N SER A 58 -17.08 -5.25 27.25
CA SER A 58 -15.95 -5.95 26.63
C SER A 58 -14.82 -4.94 26.36
N ALA A 59 -13.60 -5.26 26.79
CA ALA A 59 -12.43 -4.41 26.54
C ALA A 59 -12.35 -4.08 25.05
N GLY A 60 -12.28 -2.80 24.73
CA GLY A 60 -12.18 -2.29 23.37
C GLY A 60 -10.91 -2.78 22.69
N ALA A 61 -10.86 -2.76 21.36
CA ALA A 61 -9.68 -3.16 20.62
C ALA A 61 -8.44 -2.30 20.99
N ILE A 62 -8.64 -1.06 21.45
CA ILE A 62 -7.59 -0.16 21.96
C ILE A 62 -7.03 -0.72 23.27
N ASP A 63 -7.89 -1.16 24.18
CA ASP A 63 -7.52 -1.68 25.51
C ASP A 63 -6.81 -3.04 25.41
N THR A 64 -7.14 -3.83 24.40
CA THR A 64 -6.53 -5.13 24.14
C THR A 64 -5.27 -5.06 23.27
N GLY A 65 -4.86 -3.86 22.83
CA GLY A 65 -3.70 -3.68 21.96
C GLY A 65 -3.84 -4.34 20.59
N ARG A 66 -5.07 -4.55 20.11
CA ARG A 66 -5.37 -5.18 18.81
C ARG A 66 -5.51 -4.15 17.70
N MET A 67 -5.23 -4.59 16.48
CA MET A 67 -5.42 -3.81 15.26
C MET A 67 -6.91 -3.56 15.00
N THR A 68 -7.27 -2.32 14.61
CA THR A 68 -8.59 -1.95 14.12
C THR A 68 -8.51 -1.33 12.72
N VAL A 69 -9.65 -1.28 12.04
CA VAL A 69 -9.74 -0.60 10.73
C VAL A 69 -9.51 0.89 10.91
N GLU A 70 -10.11 1.51 11.94
CA GLU A 70 -9.99 2.94 12.24
C GLU A 70 -8.53 3.33 12.53
N ASP A 71 -7.81 2.54 13.34
CA ASP A 71 -6.39 2.77 13.62
C ASP A 71 -5.54 2.66 12.34
N THR A 72 -5.90 1.75 11.44
CA THR A 72 -5.22 1.61 10.14
C THR A 72 -5.50 2.81 9.23
N VAL A 73 -6.75 3.27 9.17
CA VAL A 73 -7.13 4.47 8.40
C VAL A 73 -6.39 5.71 8.92
N LEU A 74 -6.36 5.93 10.24
CA LEU A 74 -5.63 7.06 10.83
C LEU A 74 -4.14 7.03 10.48
N LYS A 75 -3.50 5.86 10.53
CA LYS A 75 -2.10 5.68 10.13
C LYS A 75 -1.90 5.90 8.64
N THR A 76 -2.84 5.47 7.81
CA THR A 76 -2.82 5.73 6.36
C THR A 76 -2.89 7.23 6.09
N VAL A 77 -3.81 7.95 6.74
CA VAL A 77 -3.91 9.41 6.62
C VAL A 77 -2.63 10.10 7.09
N ALA A 78 -2.03 9.65 8.19
CA ALA A 78 -0.77 10.20 8.69
C ALA A 78 0.38 9.98 7.68
N LEU A 79 0.48 8.80 7.06
CA LEU A 79 1.50 8.51 6.04
C LEU A 79 1.30 9.37 4.78
N PHE A 80 0.06 9.52 4.30
CA PHE A 80 -0.23 10.43 3.19
C PHE A 80 0.03 11.89 3.56
N GLY A 81 -0.20 12.29 4.81
CA GLY A 81 0.16 13.61 5.31
C GLY A 81 1.67 13.88 5.19
N VAL A 82 2.50 12.95 5.65
CA VAL A 82 3.97 13.03 5.50
C VAL A 82 4.36 13.04 4.02
N LEU A 83 3.80 12.14 3.22
CA LEU A 83 4.06 12.07 1.78
C LEU A 83 3.73 13.39 1.08
N LEU A 84 2.57 14.01 1.34
CA LEU A 84 2.16 15.26 0.71
C LEU A 84 3.07 16.42 1.12
N VAL A 85 3.44 16.54 2.40
CA VAL A 85 4.37 17.57 2.87
C VAL A 85 5.72 17.44 2.17
N THR A 86 6.27 16.24 2.10
CA THR A 86 7.56 16.01 1.43
C THR A 86 7.44 16.06 -0.09
N ALA A 87 6.26 15.80 -0.68
CA ALA A 87 6.02 16.03 -2.11
C ALA A 87 6.07 17.52 -2.45
N VAL A 88 5.54 18.40 -1.60
CA VAL A 88 5.71 19.86 -1.77
C VAL A 88 7.19 20.25 -1.73
N VAL A 89 7.96 19.69 -0.80
CA VAL A 89 9.41 19.92 -0.75
C VAL A 89 10.09 19.45 -2.03
N GLY A 90 9.78 18.24 -2.51
CA GLY A 90 10.29 17.69 -3.77
C GLY A 90 9.95 18.56 -4.98
N TRP A 91 8.72 19.06 -5.03
CA TRP A 91 8.25 20.00 -6.07
C TRP A 91 9.06 21.29 -6.08
N ILE A 92 9.15 21.96 -4.92
CA ILE A 92 9.91 23.21 -4.77
C ILE A 92 11.37 23.01 -5.17
N TRP A 93 11.99 21.93 -4.70
CA TRP A 93 13.39 21.61 -5.03
C TRP A 93 13.57 21.37 -6.53
N THR A 94 12.68 20.64 -7.19
CA THR A 94 12.71 20.38 -8.63
C THR A 94 12.68 21.69 -9.43
N MET A 95 11.85 22.66 -8.99
CA MET A 95 11.63 23.92 -9.70
C MET A 95 12.59 25.05 -9.28
N ALA A 96 13.31 24.92 -8.16
CA ALA A 96 14.15 25.98 -7.58
C ALA A 96 15.29 26.46 -8.50
N GLY A 97 15.78 25.60 -9.39
CA GLY A 97 16.86 25.91 -10.34
C GLY A 97 16.39 26.40 -11.71
N VAL A 98 15.10 26.47 -11.96
CA VAL A 98 14.55 26.85 -13.27
C VAL A 98 14.61 28.38 -13.42
N THR A 99 15.42 28.83 -14.37
CA THR A 99 15.62 30.24 -14.71
C THR A 99 15.65 30.43 -16.22
N ALA A 100 15.60 31.67 -16.70
CA ALA A 100 15.74 31.96 -18.14
C ALA A 100 17.09 31.45 -18.72
N ALA A 101 18.14 31.40 -17.90
CA ALA A 101 19.45 30.88 -18.28
C ALA A 101 19.57 29.35 -18.15
N ASN A 102 18.77 28.72 -17.30
CA ASN A 102 18.70 27.28 -17.12
C ASN A 102 17.23 26.83 -17.06
N PRO A 103 16.60 26.56 -18.20
CA PRO A 103 15.17 26.24 -18.25
C PRO A 103 14.86 24.78 -17.85
N SER A 104 15.83 24.02 -17.38
CA SER A 104 15.65 22.59 -17.07
C SER A 104 15.36 22.35 -15.58
N PRO A 105 14.25 21.67 -15.22
CA PRO A 105 13.98 21.30 -13.84
C PRO A 105 14.96 20.24 -13.35
N SER A 106 15.28 20.28 -12.04
CA SER A 106 16.19 19.32 -11.41
C SER A 106 15.50 17.96 -11.25
N ILE A 107 16.14 16.89 -11.71
CA ILE A 107 15.68 15.50 -11.50
C ILE A 107 16.22 14.89 -10.20
N ALA A 108 17.03 15.63 -9.42
CA ALA A 108 17.66 15.11 -8.21
C ALA A 108 16.65 14.65 -7.14
N PRO A 109 15.56 15.40 -6.79
CA PRO A 109 14.58 14.95 -5.82
C PRO A 109 13.90 13.67 -6.26
N TRP A 110 13.58 13.53 -7.54
CA TRP A 110 13.01 12.32 -8.11
C TRP A 110 13.94 11.11 -7.91
N ILE A 111 15.22 11.20 -8.30
CA ILE A 111 16.18 10.10 -8.17
C ILE A 111 16.44 9.74 -6.70
N ILE A 112 16.67 10.73 -5.84
CA ILE A 112 16.93 10.53 -4.40
C ILE A 112 15.70 9.89 -3.73
N GLY A 113 14.51 10.40 -4.05
CA GLY A 113 13.24 9.87 -3.55
C GLY A 113 13.03 8.42 -3.97
N ALA A 114 13.21 8.12 -5.27
CA ALA A 114 13.05 6.76 -5.80
C ALA A 114 14.04 5.76 -5.18
N LEU A 115 15.32 6.09 -5.12
CA LEU A 115 16.34 5.21 -4.55
C LEU A 115 16.16 5.03 -3.05
N GLY A 116 15.94 6.13 -2.30
CA GLY A 116 15.70 6.09 -0.86
C GLY A 116 14.41 5.35 -0.52
N GLY A 117 13.33 5.62 -1.25
CA GLY A 117 12.05 4.91 -1.13
C GLY A 117 12.21 3.42 -1.41
N PHE A 118 12.88 3.04 -2.50
CA PHE A 118 13.12 1.64 -2.83
C PHE A 118 13.91 0.91 -1.74
N VAL A 119 15.02 1.48 -1.26
CA VAL A 119 15.82 0.88 -0.19
C VAL A 119 15.00 0.73 1.08
N LEU A 120 14.24 1.76 1.48
CA LEU A 120 13.41 1.72 2.68
C LEU A 120 12.24 0.73 2.53
N ALA A 121 11.62 0.62 1.35
CA ALA A 121 10.61 -0.39 1.07
C ALA A 121 11.15 -1.81 1.27
N MET A 122 12.36 -2.09 0.78
CA MET A 122 13.04 -3.37 1.00
C MET A 122 13.33 -3.60 2.48
N VAL A 123 13.87 -2.59 3.19
CA VAL A 123 14.16 -2.69 4.63
C VAL A 123 12.88 -2.92 5.42
N VAL A 124 11.80 -2.18 5.17
CA VAL A 124 10.49 -2.37 5.82
C VAL A 124 9.97 -3.77 5.55
N THR A 125 9.97 -4.23 4.30
CA THR A 125 9.46 -5.55 3.90
C THR A 125 10.20 -6.70 4.61
N PHE A 126 11.53 -6.67 4.65
CA PHE A 126 12.30 -7.73 5.29
C PHE A 126 12.31 -7.64 6.81
N THR A 127 12.33 -6.42 7.37
CA THR A 127 12.36 -6.22 8.83
C THR A 127 11.01 -6.47 9.49
N SER A 128 9.90 -6.17 8.80
CA SER A 128 8.53 -6.33 9.31
C SER A 128 8.20 -7.77 9.71
N ARG A 129 8.89 -8.75 9.13
CA ARG A 129 8.76 -10.17 9.52
C ARG A 129 9.16 -10.44 10.98
N LYS A 130 10.10 -9.64 11.54
CA LYS A 130 10.59 -9.77 12.91
C LYS A 130 9.99 -8.70 13.83
N LYS A 131 10.02 -7.44 13.43
CA LYS A 131 9.53 -6.30 14.21
C LYS A 131 9.07 -5.19 13.29
N ILE A 132 7.85 -4.71 13.49
CA ILE A 132 7.32 -3.54 12.79
C ILE A 132 7.91 -2.29 13.43
N ARG A 133 8.53 -1.43 12.61
CA ARG A 133 9.17 -0.19 13.02
C ARG A 133 8.47 1.00 12.34
N PRO A 134 7.55 1.70 13.02
CA PRO A 134 6.81 2.83 12.45
C PRO A 134 7.71 3.92 11.87
N ALA A 135 8.85 4.18 12.52
CA ALA A 135 9.82 5.19 12.07
C ALA A 135 10.36 4.90 10.65
N LEU A 136 10.61 3.62 10.31
CA LEU A 136 11.05 3.26 8.94
C LEU A 136 9.94 3.46 7.91
N ILE A 137 8.68 3.21 8.30
CA ILE A 137 7.52 3.40 7.44
C ILE A 137 7.29 4.91 7.19
N LEU A 138 7.45 5.74 8.23
CA LEU A 138 7.38 7.20 8.10
C LEU A 138 8.52 7.75 7.24
N ALA A 139 9.75 7.23 7.42
CA ALA A 139 10.88 7.59 6.58
C ALA A 139 10.63 7.21 5.11
N TYR A 140 10.07 6.02 4.86
CA TYR A 140 9.65 5.61 3.52
C TYR A 140 8.64 6.60 2.93
N ALA A 141 7.60 6.99 3.69
CA ALA A 141 6.61 7.96 3.24
C ALA A 141 7.25 9.32 2.85
N ALA A 142 8.28 9.74 3.59
CA ALA A 142 9.00 10.98 3.29
C ALA A 142 9.81 10.89 1.99
N PHE A 143 10.54 9.79 1.74
CA PHE A 143 11.26 9.59 0.48
C PHE A 143 10.30 9.39 -0.70
N GLU A 144 9.22 8.68 -0.49
CA GLU A 144 8.18 8.49 -1.51
C GLU A 144 7.52 9.82 -1.88
N GLY A 145 7.31 10.71 -0.90
CA GLY A 145 6.83 12.07 -1.16
C GLY A 145 7.83 12.90 -1.98
N LEU A 146 9.14 12.84 -1.67
CA LEU A 146 10.16 13.49 -2.51
C LEU A 146 10.13 12.96 -3.95
N PHE A 147 9.98 11.65 -4.12
CA PHE A 147 9.84 11.01 -5.43
C PHE A 147 8.61 11.53 -6.18
N ILE A 148 7.43 11.49 -5.55
CA ILE A 148 6.17 11.94 -6.15
C ILE A 148 6.21 13.43 -6.46
N GLY A 149 6.72 14.26 -5.56
CA GLY A 149 6.88 15.70 -5.78
C GLY A 149 7.81 16.02 -6.94
N GLY A 150 8.94 15.33 -7.01
CA GLY A 150 9.94 15.50 -8.06
C GLY A 150 9.42 15.10 -9.45
N ILE A 151 8.85 13.89 -9.56
CA ILE A 151 8.30 13.40 -10.83
C ILE A 151 7.10 14.24 -11.29
N SER A 152 6.23 14.64 -10.37
CA SER A 152 5.06 15.46 -10.67
C SER A 152 5.45 16.84 -11.17
N ALA A 153 6.39 17.51 -10.50
CA ALA A 153 6.89 18.83 -10.92
C ALA A 153 7.55 18.77 -12.31
N PHE A 154 8.33 17.71 -12.58
CA PHE A 154 8.95 17.51 -13.89
C PHE A 154 7.88 17.35 -14.99
N PHE A 155 6.89 16.48 -14.78
CA PHE A 155 5.84 16.26 -15.77
C PHE A 155 4.90 17.47 -15.94
N GLU A 156 4.60 18.20 -14.86
CA GLU A 156 3.81 19.43 -14.92
C GLU A 156 4.53 20.54 -15.70
N PHE A 157 5.87 20.60 -15.60
CA PHE A 157 6.68 21.52 -16.38
C PHE A 157 6.62 21.20 -17.88
N VAL A 158 6.67 19.91 -18.25
CA VAL A 158 6.61 19.47 -19.64
C VAL A 158 5.19 19.54 -20.22
N TRP A 159 4.20 19.13 -19.42
CA TRP A 159 2.78 19.07 -19.81
C TRP A 159 1.88 19.70 -18.74
N PRO A 160 1.65 21.02 -18.78
CA PRO A 160 0.85 21.72 -17.78
C PRO A 160 -0.54 21.09 -17.56
N GLY A 161 -0.95 20.92 -16.31
CA GLY A 161 -2.24 20.34 -15.90
C GLY A 161 -2.27 18.81 -15.83
N ILE A 162 -1.16 18.11 -16.10
CA ILE A 162 -1.10 16.65 -16.07
C ILE A 162 -1.26 16.10 -14.64
N VAL A 163 -0.70 16.80 -13.65
CA VAL A 163 -0.73 16.37 -12.23
C VAL A 163 -2.15 16.39 -11.68
N VAL A 164 -2.92 17.44 -12.00
CA VAL A 164 -4.33 17.52 -11.59
C VAL A 164 -5.14 16.37 -12.20
N GLN A 165 -4.94 16.09 -13.49
CA GLN A 165 -5.62 14.99 -14.17
C GLN A 165 -5.25 13.63 -13.55
N ALA A 166 -3.96 13.37 -13.33
CA ALA A 166 -3.50 12.12 -12.72
C ALA A 166 -4.02 11.94 -11.29
N THR A 167 -4.03 13.03 -10.49
CA THR A 167 -4.53 13.00 -9.12
C THR A 167 -6.03 12.71 -9.08
N LEU A 168 -6.84 13.41 -9.87
CA LEU A 168 -8.28 13.17 -9.93
C LEU A 168 -8.62 11.77 -10.42
N ALA A 169 -7.91 11.26 -11.43
CA ALA A 169 -8.09 9.91 -11.92
C ALA A 169 -7.72 8.87 -10.86
N THR A 170 -6.59 9.07 -10.15
CA THR A 170 -6.17 8.20 -9.05
C THR A 170 -7.21 8.17 -7.94
N LEU A 171 -7.66 9.33 -7.46
CA LEU A 171 -8.68 9.43 -6.42
C LEU A 171 -10.00 8.78 -6.85
N SER A 172 -10.38 8.91 -8.12
CA SER A 172 -11.57 8.26 -8.67
C SER A 172 -11.46 6.73 -8.64
N VAL A 173 -10.33 6.18 -9.08
CA VAL A 173 -10.09 4.71 -9.04
C VAL A 173 -10.07 4.21 -7.60
N VAL A 174 -9.36 4.89 -6.69
CA VAL A 174 -9.30 4.53 -5.26
C VAL A 174 -10.69 4.59 -4.64
N GLY A 175 -11.44 5.69 -4.86
CA GLY A 175 -12.78 5.88 -4.31
C GLY A 175 -13.78 4.82 -4.80
N VAL A 176 -13.79 4.53 -6.11
CA VAL A 176 -14.64 3.48 -6.70
C VAL A 176 -14.26 2.11 -6.16
N THR A 177 -12.96 1.79 -6.09
CA THR A 177 -12.48 0.51 -5.56
C THR A 177 -12.90 0.32 -4.10
N LEU A 178 -12.73 1.37 -3.27
CA LEU A 178 -13.15 1.35 -1.87
C LEU A 178 -14.66 1.18 -1.73
N ALA A 179 -15.46 1.89 -2.52
CA ALA A 179 -16.93 1.79 -2.50
C ALA A 179 -17.40 0.38 -2.92
N LEU A 180 -16.81 -0.21 -3.96
CA LEU A 180 -17.11 -1.57 -4.40
C LEU A 180 -16.69 -2.61 -3.36
N PHE A 181 -15.54 -2.42 -2.72
CA PHE A 181 -15.09 -3.28 -1.64
C PHE A 181 -16.01 -3.18 -0.41
N ALA A 182 -16.36 -1.97 0.02
CA ALA A 182 -17.25 -1.70 1.15
C ALA A 182 -18.65 -2.27 0.92
N SER A 183 -19.20 -2.19 -0.30
CA SER A 183 -20.49 -2.78 -0.67
C SER A 183 -20.48 -4.32 -0.76
N GLY A 184 -19.32 -4.96 -0.61
CA GLY A 184 -19.16 -6.41 -0.72
C GLY A 184 -19.22 -6.98 -2.15
N LYS A 185 -19.41 -6.13 -3.17
CA LYS A 185 -19.50 -6.55 -4.57
C LYS A 185 -18.17 -7.07 -5.13
N VAL A 186 -17.04 -6.55 -4.62
CA VAL A 186 -15.70 -6.96 -5.02
C VAL A 186 -14.95 -7.47 -3.80
N ARG A 187 -14.41 -8.67 -3.91
CA ARG A 187 -13.62 -9.36 -2.88
C ARG A 187 -12.44 -10.09 -3.51
N ALA A 188 -11.40 -10.31 -2.72
CA ALA A 188 -10.28 -11.14 -3.14
C ALA A 188 -10.74 -12.57 -3.45
N SER A 189 -10.37 -13.09 -4.61
CA SER A 189 -10.64 -14.48 -4.98
C SER A 189 -9.35 -15.19 -5.37
N LYS A 190 -9.24 -16.49 -5.04
CA LYS A 190 -8.05 -17.30 -5.36
C LYS A 190 -7.69 -17.30 -6.84
N LYS A 191 -8.71 -17.36 -7.73
CA LYS A 191 -8.50 -17.35 -9.18
C LYS A 191 -8.00 -15.99 -9.66
N ALA A 192 -8.66 -14.89 -9.26
CA ALA A 192 -8.26 -13.54 -9.64
C ALA A 192 -6.87 -13.19 -9.10
N THR A 193 -6.56 -13.55 -7.85
CA THR A 193 -5.23 -13.34 -7.25
C THR A 193 -4.14 -14.11 -8.01
N LYS A 194 -4.40 -15.35 -8.47
CA LYS A 194 -3.44 -16.11 -9.27
C LYS A 194 -3.17 -15.41 -10.61
N VAL A 195 -4.21 -14.96 -11.31
CA VAL A 195 -4.08 -14.24 -12.59
C VAL A 195 -3.32 -12.94 -12.38
N PHE A 196 -3.69 -12.18 -11.33
CA PHE A 196 -3.01 -10.95 -10.94
C PHE A 196 -1.52 -11.17 -10.68
N MET A 197 -1.13 -12.20 -9.92
CA MET A 197 0.27 -12.50 -9.63
C MET A 197 1.07 -12.82 -10.90
N ILE A 198 0.49 -13.59 -11.82
CA ILE A 198 1.14 -13.91 -13.10
C ILE A 198 1.31 -12.62 -13.93
N ALA A 199 0.25 -11.80 -14.03
CA ALA A 199 0.28 -10.55 -14.78
C ALA A 199 1.29 -9.55 -14.16
N MET A 200 1.36 -9.46 -12.82
CA MET A 200 2.30 -8.60 -12.11
C MET A 200 3.76 -8.99 -12.38
N ILE A 201 4.09 -10.28 -12.30
CA ILE A 201 5.43 -10.77 -12.62
C ILE A 201 5.75 -10.51 -14.09
N GLY A 202 4.82 -10.75 -14.99
CA GLY A 202 4.98 -10.46 -16.42
C GLY A 202 5.24 -8.98 -16.69
N TYR A 203 4.46 -8.09 -16.05
CA TYR A 203 4.65 -6.65 -16.14
C TYR A 203 6.01 -6.19 -15.56
N LEU A 204 6.43 -6.76 -14.44
CA LEU A 204 7.73 -6.45 -13.84
C LEU A 204 8.89 -6.85 -14.76
N VAL A 205 8.84 -8.06 -15.33
CA VAL A 205 9.86 -8.53 -16.29
C VAL A 205 9.85 -7.65 -17.55
N PHE A 206 8.68 -7.34 -18.09
CA PHE A 206 8.57 -6.44 -19.24
C PHE A 206 9.16 -5.05 -18.94
N SER A 207 8.83 -4.47 -17.77
CA SER A 207 9.34 -3.16 -17.36
C SER A 207 10.85 -3.17 -17.20
N LEU A 208 11.42 -4.25 -16.63
CA LEU A 208 12.87 -4.41 -16.50
C LEU A 208 13.55 -4.49 -17.87
N ILE A 209 13.02 -5.30 -18.79
CA ILE A 209 13.53 -5.38 -20.17
C ILE A 209 13.47 -4.02 -20.84
N ASN A 210 12.37 -3.28 -20.71
CA ASN A 210 12.22 -1.95 -21.30
C ASN A 210 13.27 -0.96 -20.75
N VAL A 211 13.51 -0.94 -19.45
CA VAL A 211 14.55 -0.11 -18.82
C VAL A 211 15.94 -0.49 -19.33
N VAL A 212 16.26 -1.78 -19.39
CA VAL A 212 17.54 -2.28 -19.92
C VAL A 212 17.72 -1.85 -21.37
N MET A 213 16.72 -2.01 -22.23
CA MET A 213 16.77 -1.57 -23.63
C MET A 213 16.98 -0.05 -23.75
N MET A 214 16.36 0.74 -22.90
CA MET A 214 16.56 2.20 -22.85
C MET A 214 18.02 2.53 -22.45
N MET A 215 18.59 1.85 -21.45
CA MET A 215 19.98 2.06 -21.01
C MET A 215 20.99 1.73 -22.09
N PHE A 216 20.74 0.73 -22.93
CA PHE A 216 21.60 0.36 -24.05
C PHE A 216 21.32 1.14 -25.34
N GLY A 217 20.47 2.18 -25.30
CA GLY A 217 20.17 3.01 -26.46
C GLY A 217 19.48 2.26 -27.60
N ALA A 218 18.70 1.22 -27.29
CA ALA A 218 18.00 0.42 -28.29
C ALA A 218 16.93 1.19 -29.07
N PHE A 219 16.57 2.39 -28.61
CA PHE A 219 15.59 3.27 -29.25
C PHE A 219 16.31 4.50 -29.83
N PRO A 220 16.19 4.77 -31.15
CA PRO A 220 16.80 5.93 -31.76
C PRO A 220 16.34 7.24 -31.11
N ALA A 221 17.25 8.21 -30.98
CA ALA A 221 16.93 9.52 -30.47
C ALA A 221 15.84 10.18 -31.36
N GLY A 222 14.75 10.63 -30.75
CA GLY A 222 13.62 11.24 -31.47
C GLY A 222 12.56 10.25 -31.96
N SER A 223 12.75 8.93 -31.79
CA SER A 223 11.72 7.95 -32.15
C SER A 223 10.96 7.49 -30.88
N GLY A 224 9.81 8.10 -30.60
CA GLY A 224 8.84 7.50 -29.70
C GLY A 224 8.90 7.87 -28.22
N GLY A 225 9.42 9.05 -27.85
CA GLY A 225 9.25 9.62 -26.50
C GLY A 225 10.06 8.93 -25.37
N PRO A 226 9.91 9.41 -24.11
CA PRO A 226 10.83 9.08 -23.01
C PRO A 226 10.56 7.72 -22.34
N PHE A 227 9.63 6.90 -22.85
CA PHE A 227 9.19 5.66 -22.18
C PHE A 227 9.60 4.37 -22.91
N GLY A 228 10.56 4.45 -23.84
CA GLY A 228 11.09 3.28 -24.57
C GLY A 228 10.02 2.58 -25.40
N MET A 229 9.90 1.24 -25.26
CA MET A 229 8.90 0.43 -26.00
C MET A 229 7.46 0.93 -25.82
N LEU A 230 7.14 1.50 -24.66
CA LEU A 230 5.80 1.91 -24.31
C LEU A 230 5.30 3.10 -25.16
N SER A 231 6.20 3.98 -25.59
CA SER A 231 5.88 5.13 -26.46
C SER A 231 6.27 4.88 -27.91
N HIS A 232 7.25 4.01 -28.18
CA HIS A 232 7.74 3.74 -29.53
C HIS A 232 6.78 2.88 -30.38
N TYR A 233 6.16 1.85 -29.75
CA TYR A 233 5.25 0.98 -30.47
C TYR A 233 3.79 1.40 -30.27
N SER A 234 3.02 1.32 -31.36
CA SER A 234 1.57 1.55 -31.35
C SER A 234 0.83 0.38 -31.99
N ILE A 235 -0.36 0.07 -31.50
CA ILE A 235 -1.29 -0.91 -32.05
C ILE A 235 -2.55 -0.17 -32.46
N MET A 236 -2.88 -0.20 -33.74
CA MET A 236 -4.03 0.53 -34.31
C MET A 236 -4.01 2.05 -34.02
N GLY A 237 -2.82 2.65 -33.95
CA GLY A 237 -2.66 4.09 -33.65
C GLY A 237 -2.67 4.42 -32.15
N ILE A 238 -2.89 3.44 -31.25
CA ILE A 238 -2.84 3.65 -29.81
C ILE A 238 -1.46 3.22 -29.29
N PRO A 239 -0.72 4.08 -28.55
CA PRO A 239 0.57 3.72 -27.98
C PRO A 239 0.46 2.48 -27.09
N LEU A 240 1.45 1.57 -27.20
CA LEU A 240 1.48 0.33 -26.40
C LEU A 240 1.40 0.63 -24.90
N GLY A 241 2.02 1.73 -24.46
CA GLY A 241 2.00 2.16 -23.07
C GLY A 241 0.62 2.52 -22.52
N VAL A 242 -0.28 2.98 -23.37
CA VAL A 242 -1.68 3.25 -22.98
C VAL A 242 -2.44 1.96 -22.79
N ILE A 243 -2.28 1.00 -23.72
CA ILE A 243 -2.95 -0.31 -23.64
C ILE A 243 -2.48 -1.07 -22.39
N ILE A 244 -1.18 -1.13 -22.17
CA ILE A 244 -0.60 -1.75 -20.97
C ILE A 244 -1.00 -0.95 -19.73
N GLY A 245 -0.99 0.38 -19.79
CA GLY A 245 -1.36 1.27 -18.68
C GLY A 245 -2.77 1.01 -18.16
N VAL A 246 -3.76 0.86 -19.05
CA VAL A 246 -5.13 0.49 -18.65
C VAL A 246 -5.16 -0.85 -17.93
N ALA A 247 -4.45 -1.86 -18.43
CA ALA A 247 -4.36 -3.17 -17.79
C ALA A 247 -3.70 -3.05 -16.39
N VAL A 248 -2.64 -2.25 -16.27
CA VAL A 248 -1.92 -2.03 -15.01
C VAL A 248 -2.77 -1.24 -14.00
N VAL A 249 -3.56 -0.26 -14.44
CA VAL A 249 -4.53 0.44 -13.57
C VAL A 249 -5.56 -0.52 -13.00
N ILE A 250 -6.08 -1.46 -13.81
CA ILE A 250 -6.99 -2.50 -13.33
C ILE A 250 -6.28 -3.41 -12.32
N MET A 251 -5.02 -3.78 -12.58
CA MET A 251 -4.21 -4.56 -11.65
C MET A 251 -3.97 -3.81 -10.33
N ALA A 252 -3.65 -2.52 -10.38
CA ALA A 252 -3.46 -1.70 -9.19
C ALA A 252 -4.76 -1.55 -8.37
N ALA A 253 -5.91 -1.38 -9.02
CA ALA A 253 -7.20 -1.40 -8.36
C ALA A 253 -7.48 -2.75 -7.67
N TYR A 254 -7.14 -3.87 -8.31
CA TYR A 254 -7.25 -5.18 -7.68
C TYR A 254 -6.25 -5.38 -6.53
N SER A 255 -5.03 -4.84 -6.64
CA SER A 255 -4.07 -4.82 -5.53
C SER A 255 -4.64 -4.10 -4.30
N LEU A 256 -5.34 -2.98 -4.51
CA LEU A 256 -6.02 -2.26 -3.43
C LEU A 256 -7.11 -3.11 -2.75
N VAL A 257 -7.86 -3.91 -3.53
CA VAL A 257 -8.83 -4.88 -2.97
C VAL A 257 -8.13 -5.91 -2.10
N LEU A 258 -6.96 -6.42 -2.53
CA LEU A 258 -6.15 -7.36 -1.74
C LEU A 258 -5.62 -6.72 -0.45
N ASP A 259 -5.21 -5.44 -0.50
CA ASP A 259 -4.76 -4.70 0.68
C ASP A 259 -5.89 -4.53 1.69
N PHE A 260 -7.09 -4.13 1.25
CA PHE A 260 -8.26 -4.00 2.12
C PHE A 260 -8.71 -5.35 2.71
N ASP A 261 -8.74 -6.41 1.91
CA ASP A 261 -9.09 -7.75 2.38
C ASP A 261 -8.09 -8.26 3.42
N SER A 262 -6.79 -8.03 3.19
CA SER A 262 -5.70 -8.37 4.12
C SER A 262 -5.83 -7.62 5.46
N ILE A 263 -6.17 -6.32 5.43
CA ILE A 263 -6.43 -5.52 6.63
C ILE A 263 -7.62 -6.08 7.40
N GLN A 264 -8.75 -6.35 6.72
CA GLN A 264 -9.92 -6.96 7.36
C GLN A 264 -9.60 -8.32 7.97
N GLN A 265 -8.79 -9.12 7.29
CA GLN A 265 -8.34 -10.41 7.80
C GLN A 265 -7.45 -10.25 9.04
N GLY A 266 -6.53 -9.28 9.04
CA GLY A 266 -5.70 -8.94 10.19
C GLY A 266 -6.54 -8.55 11.42
N VAL A 267 -7.56 -7.70 11.22
CA VAL A 267 -8.51 -7.30 12.27
C VAL A 267 -9.30 -8.51 12.80
N ARG A 268 -9.86 -9.34 11.91
CA ARG A 268 -10.58 -10.57 12.30
C ARG A 268 -9.72 -11.56 13.06
N ASN A 269 -8.43 -11.65 12.72
CA ASN A 269 -7.47 -12.52 13.41
C ASN A 269 -6.98 -11.95 14.75
N GLY A 270 -7.38 -10.71 15.11
CA GLY A 270 -6.91 -10.03 16.31
C GLY A 270 -5.42 -9.70 16.25
N ALA A 271 -4.90 -9.33 15.10
CA ALA A 271 -3.49 -8.96 14.92
C ALA A 271 -3.08 -7.84 15.89
N PRO A 272 -1.84 -7.83 16.41
CA PRO A 272 -1.34 -6.76 17.28
C PRO A 272 -1.42 -5.37 16.60
N ARG A 273 -1.68 -4.33 17.38
CA ARG A 273 -1.85 -2.94 16.92
C ARG A 273 -0.75 -2.42 15.97
N PRO A 274 0.57 -2.77 16.14
CA PRO A 274 1.60 -2.34 15.20
C PRO A 274 1.36 -2.75 13.74
N PHE A 275 0.60 -3.85 13.49
CA PHE A 275 0.29 -4.30 12.13
C PHE A 275 -0.57 -3.31 11.33
N ALA A 276 -1.27 -2.40 12.00
CA ALA A 276 -1.98 -1.31 11.33
C ALA A 276 -1.04 -0.38 10.53
N TRP A 277 0.21 -0.18 11.00
CA TRP A 277 1.24 0.54 10.22
C TRP A 277 1.63 -0.20 8.94
N LEU A 278 1.67 -1.53 9.00
CA LEU A 278 1.99 -2.35 7.83
C LEU A 278 0.84 -2.35 6.82
N GLY A 279 -0.41 -2.38 7.30
CA GLY A 279 -1.59 -2.20 6.45
C GLY A 279 -1.60 -0.82 5.76
N ALA A 280 -1.33 0.24 6.51
CA ALA A 280 -1.22 1.60 5.99
C ALA A 280 -0.10 1.75 4.94
N PHE A 281 1.05 1.12 5.20
CA PHE A 281 2.18 1.06 4.25
C PHE A 281 1.77 0.37 2.95
N GLY A 282 1.06 -0.77 3.01
CA GLY A 282 0.58 -1.48 1.82
C GLY A 282 -0.32 -0.61 0.95
N ILE A 283 -1.33 0.03 1.56
CA ILE A 283 -2.24 0.95 0.83
C ILE A 283 -1.44 2.09 0.18
N MET A 284 -0.50 2.70 0.90
CA MET A 284 0.28 3.82 0.37
C MET A 284 1.11 3.38 -0.85
N VAL A 285 1.82 2.26 -0.79
CA VAL A 285 2.59 1.71 -1.91
C VAL A 285 1.70 1.51 -3.14
N THR A 286 0.53 0.90 -2.96
CA THR A 286 -0.40 0.63 -4.06
C THR A 286 -0.98 1.91 -4.67
N VAL A 287 -1.35 2.89 -3.85
CA VAL A 287 -1.91 4.18 -4.33
C VAL A 287 -0.84 5.00 -5.06
N VAL A 288 0.38 5.03 -4.55
CA VAL A 288 1.50 5.71 -5.21
C VAL A 288 1.81 5.05 -6.55
N TRP A 289 1.89 3.72 -6.61
CA TRP A 289 2.05 3.00 -7.87
C TRP A 289 0.93 3.33 -8.88
N LEU A 290 -0.32 3.33 -8.43
CA LEU A 290 -1.47 3.71 -9.27
C LEU A 290 -1.33 5.14 -9.82
N TYR A 291 -0.93 6.09 -8.98
CA TYR A 291 -0.71 7.48 -9.40
C TYR A 291 0.37 7.59 -10.48
N VAL A 292 1.53 6.98 -10.25
CA VAL A 292 2.66 7.01 -11.20
C VAL A 292 2.28 6.37 -12.53
N GLU A 293 1.51 5.28 -12.50
CA GLU A 293 1.04 4.60 -13.70
C GLU A 293 0.08 5.47 -14.52
N ILE A 294 -0.88 6.12 -13.85
CA ILE A 294 -1.81 7.03 -14.50
C ILE A 294 -1.08 8.27 -15.06
N LEU A 295 -0.16 8.84 -14.28
CA LEU A 295 0.67 9.96 -14.71
C LEU A 295 1.47 9.61 -15.98
N ARG A 296 2.11 8.43 -16.00
CA ARG A 296 2.84 7.92 -17.15
C ARG A 296 1.92 7.72 -18.36
N MET A 297 0.76 7.12 -18.17
CA MET A 297 -0.20 6.88 -19.24
C MET A 297 -0.66 8.19 -19.90
N ILE A 298 -0.98 9.21 -19.10
CA ILE A 298 -1.37 10.53 -19.61
C ILE A 298 -0.17 11.20 -20.32
N ALA A 299 1.04 11.06 -19.79
CA ALA A 299 2.24 11.60 -20.40
C ALA A 299 2.53 10.97 -21.78
N ILE A 300 2.31 9.66 -21.93
CA ILE A 300 2.44 8.97 -23.23
C ILE A 300 1.41 9.49 -24.24
N LEU A 301 0.16 9.70 -23.81
CA LEU A 301 -0.88 10.26 -24.68
C LEU A 301 -0.52 11.66 -25.16
N ARG A 302 -0.09 12.55 -24.26
CA ARG A 302 0.30 13.94 -24.60
C ARG A 302 1.61 14.06 -25.36
N GLY A 303 2.51 13.11 -25.19
CA GLY A 303 3.80 13.10 -25.91
C GLY A 303 3.69 12.56 -27.34
N ASN A 304 2.53 12.04 -27.74
CA ASN A 304 2.26 11.57 -29.11
C ASN A 304 1.44 12.55 -29.95
N ASP A 305 0.92 13.62 -29.32
CA ASP A 305 0.24 14.74 -30.00
C ASP A 305 1.30 15.78 -30.45
#